data_e68fbeb193fae63e34de9977d3d3ba7a
#
_entry.id   e68fbeb193fae63e34de9977d3d3ba7a
#
_cell.length_a   1.000
_cell.length_b   1.000
_cell.length_c   1.000
_cell.angle_alpha   90.00
_cell.angle_beta   90.00
_cell.angle_gamma   90.00
#
_symmetry.space_group_name_H-M   'P 1'
#
loop_
_entity.id
_entity.type
_entity.pdbx_description
1 polymer ?
#
loop_
_entity_poly.entity_id
_entity_poly.type
_entity_poly.pdbx_seq_one_letter_code
_entity_poly.pdbx_strand_id
1 'polypeptide(L)'
;MSHSTVGSAGPSRFEPTVFGAVRRYSTLVVAVTLAAAVLAVGYTLLQPKVYRAQASITVPQPVTLQTPQGDPGQYLDSQALLLQSQGVAQQAADIANDTLGGHTLTPGAFSTVDGSLVVSPPTTATAGSYGASIIGVSFQGPNVRTAQVGLDSLLQAYSAARIAAVKAQTDTAILGINHAIASINALMASISRQLATASVSLPPDNQAALKGERQLLVKQLTGLQTARTQAVANEQAAVAQRPTVDMQPAALANHRWARAGAIGLVIGILIGGALAFLLASRKRGIADRQDPAALYGVPLIGEIPAFETDRTWRPSGTATDGALPVIEDPQSAVAEAFRFAAGSVERVRATRGPRLSLVFVSPLAGSGKSTTVANMALAVAEGGTRVLAVDADGDLTAQLLPDTRVAAGFEQVLAGQRPLGDCIQMSPVKDEVAVLGSAPAPWRVTGAARLQAVHDLLAEAKSSYDLVLIDSPALLQVASATEVVEAADAAIIVPSPHELIQDHLEMVDRLSLLGSDVIGYIYNRAPVRPHLGRYPRNGSPSRPAGPETTPVALPDRIHRSSWPPPP
;
A
#
# COMPACT_ATOMS: atom_id res chain seq x y z
N MET A 1 -5.11 -46.58 23.49
CA MET A 1 -4.91 -45.26 24.13
C MET A 1 -4.29 -44.36 23.09
N SER A 2 -5.11 -43.49 22.48
CA SER A 2 -4.65 -42.56 21.46
C SER A 2 -4.01 -41.37 22.18
N HIS A 3 -2.69 -41.27 22.10
CA HIS A 3 -1.98 -40.05 22.50
C HIS A 3 -2.43 -38.90 21.61
N SER A 4 -3.03 -37.88 22.22
CA SER A 4 -3.33 -36.62 21.54
C SER A 4 -2.01 -35.86 21.34
N THR A 5 -1.28 -36.22 20.28
CA THR A 5 -0.14 -35.41 19.85
C THR A 5 -0.69 -34.04 19.46
N VAL A 6 -0.09 -33.00 20.02
CA VAL A 6 -0.35 -31.60 19.64
C VAL A 6 -0.27 -31.51 18.12
N GLY A 7 -1.42 -31.36 17.47
CA GLY A 7 -1.49 -31.24 16.01
C GLY A 7 -0.77 -29.96 15.62
N SER A 8 0.34 -30.07 14.90
CA SER A 8 1.04 -28.94 14.31
C SER A 8 0.06 -28.21 13.36
N ALA A 9 -0.64 -27.22 13.89
CA ALA A 9 -1.33 -26.26 13.04
C ALA A 9 -0.26 -25.57 12.20
N GLY A 10 -0.26 -25.84 10.89
CA GLY A 10 0.78 -25.37 9.99
C GLY A 10 1.00 -23.86 10.14
N PRO A 11 2.24 -23.39 10.04
CA PRO A 11 2.63 -21.99 10.25
C PRO A 11 1.87 -20.98 9.37
N SER A 12 1.27 -21.43 8.29
CA SER A 12 0.54 -20.60 7.32
C SER A 12 -0.70 -19.83 7.85
N ARG A 13 -1.26 -20.24 9.01
CA ARG A 13 -2.43 -19.53 9.60
C ARG A 13 -2.06 -18.23 10.32
N PHE A 14 -0.81 -18.08 10.73
CA PHE A 14 -0.33 -16.94 11.50
C PHE A 14 0.54 -15.98 10.68
N GLU A 15 0.84 -16.32 9.42
CA GLU A 15 1.53 -15.40 8.51
C GLU A 15 0.64 -14.18 8.21
N PRO A 16 1.19 -12.97 8.27
CA PRO A 16 0.43 -11.76 7.98
C PRO A 16 0.05 -11.77 6.49
N THR A 17 -1.24 -11.93 6.19
CA THR A 17 -1.74 -11.69 4.83
C THR A 17 -1.75 -10.19 4.55
N VAL A 18 -1.44 -9.78 3.32
CA VAL A 18 -1.47 -8.36 2.91
C VAL A 18 -2.82 -7.73 3.24
N PHE A 19 -3.90 -8.46 2.97
CA PHE A 19 -5.27 -7.98 3.27
C PHE A 19 -5.52 -7.81 4.77
N GLY A 20 -5.07 -8.75 5.60
CA GLY A 20 -5.16 -8.65 7.07
C GLY A 20 -4.35 -7.48 7.63
N ALA A 21 -3.16 -7.24 7.08
CA ALA A 21 -2.31 -6.11 7.45
C ALA A 21 -2.96 -4.76 7.12
N VAL A 22 -3.48 -4.62 5.90
CA VAL A 22 -4.19 -3.40 5.46
C VAL A 22 -5.42 -3.13 6.30
N ARG A 23 -6.21 -4.16 6.62
CA ARG A 23 -7.41 -4.02 7.49
C ARG A 23 -7.04 -3.59 8.92
N ARG A 24 -5.98 -4.17 9.48
CA ARG A 24 -5.51 -3.86 10.84
C ARG A 24 -4.95 -2.44 10.96
N TYR A 25 -4.25 -1.96 9.93
CA TYR A 25 -3.63 -0.64 9.87
C TYR A 25 -4.32 0.29 8.86
N SER A 26 -5.64 0.13 8.67
CA SER A 26 -6.43 0.88 7.69
C SER A 26 -6.30 2.40 7.85
N THR A 27 -6.31 2.91 9.07
CA THR A 27 -6.13 4.34 9.37
C THR A 27 -4.76 4.86 8.90
N LEU A 28 -3.70 4.08 9.08
CA LEU A 28 -2.36 4.43 8.62
C LEU A 28 -2.28 4.42 7.08
N VAL A 29 -2.84 3.40 6.43
CA VAL A 29 -2.89 3.30 4.97
C VAL A 29 -3.65 4.49 4.38
N VAL A 30 -4.82 4.82 4.93
CA VAL A 30 -5.62 5.98 4.50
C VAL A 30 -4.85 7.29 4.71
N ALA A 31 -4.21 7.49 5.87
CA ALA A 31 -3.45 8.70 6.17
C ALA A 31 -2.27 8.88 5.21
N VAL A 32 -1.48 7.82 4.94
CA VAL A 32 -0.36 7.86 4.00
C VAL A 32 -0.85 8.12 2.57
N THR A 33 -1.96 7.50 2.17
CA THR A 33 -2.55 7.67 0.83
C THR A 33 -3.03 9.12 0.63
N LEU A 34 -3.72 9.69 1.60
CA LEU A 34 -4.18 11.08 1.54
C LEU A 34 -2.98 12.05 1.53
N ALA A 35 -1.97 11.82 2.37
CA ALA A 35 -0.77 12.64 2.40
C ALA A 35 -0.04 12.62 1.03
N ALA A 36 0.12 11.45 0.41
CA ALA A 36 0.74 11.32 -0.90
C ALA A 36 -0.07 12.04 -2.01
N ALA A 37 -1.40 11.93 -1.97
CA ALA A 37 -2.28 12.62 -2.91
C ALA A 37 -2.18 14.16 -2.75
N VAL A 38 -2.21 14.65 -1.52
CA VAL A 38 -2.07 16.10 -1.21
C VAL A 38 -0.69 16.61 -1.65
N LEU A 39 0.39 15.88 -1.39
CA LEU A 39 1.73 16.25 -1.83
C LEU A 39 1.84 16.27 -3.36
N ALA A 40 1.28 15.29 -4.05
CA ALA A 40 1.28 15.23 -5.51
C ALA A 40 0.50 16.41 -6.14
N VAL A 41 -0.67 16.75 -5.60
CA VAL A 41 -1.46 17.92 -6.03
C VAL A 41 -0.73 19.21 -5.66
N GLY A 42 -0.21 19.32 -4.44
CA GLY A 42 0.56 20.48 -3.98
C GLY A 42 1.76 20.76 -4.87
N TYR A 43 2.51 19.73 -5.24
CA TYR A 43 3.62 19.85 -6.18
C TYR A 43 3.19 20.45 -7.53
N THR A 44 2.03 20.00 -8.08
CA THR A 44 1.53 20.55 -9.35
C THR A 44 1.04 22.00 -9.24
N LEU A 45 0.56 22.40 -8.06
CA LEU A 45 0.13 23.79 -7.81
C LEU A 45 1.32 24.75 -7.66
N LEU A 46 2.47 24.24 -7.22
CA LEU A 46 3.72 25.00 -7.11
C LEU A 46 4.46 25.14 -8.45
N GLN A 47 4.10 24.33 -9.46
CA GLN A 47 4.70 24.47 -10.80
C GLN A 47 4.28 25.79 -11.46
N PRO A 48 5.19 26.44 -12.22
CA PRO A 48 4.84 27.65 -12.94
C PRO A 48 3.70 27.39 -13.93
N LYS A 49 2.73 28.31 -13.96
CA LYS A 49 1.60 28.24 -14.87
C LYS A 49 2.10 28.43 -16.30
N VAL A 50 1.76 27.53 -17.19
CA VAL A 50 2.05 27.64 -18.62
C VAL A 50 0.74 27.83 -19.36
N TYR A 51 0.68 28.88 -20.16
CA TYR A 51 -0.45 29.19 -21.02
C TYR A 51 -0.14 28.80 -22.45
N ARG A 52 -1.12 28.27 -23.18
CA ARG A 52 -0.96 27.85 -24.57
C ARG A 52 -1.97 28.62 -25.43
N ALA A 53 -1.46 29.36 -26.42
CA ALA A 53 -2.24 29.88 -27.52
C ALA A 53 -2.19 28.90 -28.70
N GLN A 54 -3.29 28.72 -29.41
CA GLN A 54 -3.39 27.79 -30.55
C GLN A 54 -4.00 28.54 -31.74
N ALA A 55 -3.51 28.17 -32.93
CA ALA A 55 -4.08 28.64 -34.20
C ALA A 55 -4.09 27.51 -35.22
N SER A 56 -5.10 27.54 -36.09
CA SER A 56 -5.19 26.71 -37.28
C SER A 56 -4.98 27.59 -38.52
N ILE A 57 -3.91 27.31 -39.27
CA ILE A 57 -3.56 28.04 -40.49
C ILE A 57 -4.08 27.24 -41.67
N THR A 58 -5.01 27.78 -42.40
CA THR A 58 -5.45 27.25 -43.70
C THR A 58 -4.59 27.87 -44.78
N VAL A 59 -3.74 27.07 -45.39
CA VAL A 59 -2.81 27.50 -46.46
C VAL A 59 -3.47 27.29 -47.80
N PRO A 60 -3.74 28.35 -48.57
CA PRO A 60 -4.26 28.22 -49.94
C PRO A 60 -3.19 27.59 -50.82
N GLN A 61 -3.58 26.60 -51.61
CA GLN A 61 -2.69 25.98 -52.59
C GLN A 61 -2.48 26.91 -53.80
N PRO A 62 -1.25 27.07 -54.30
CA PRO A 62 -1.01 27.84 -55.53
C PRO A 62 -1.73 27.16 -56.70
N VAL A 63 -2.20 27.99 -57.65
CA VAL A 63 -2.95 27.56 -58.85
C VAL A 63 -2.16 26.52 -59.68
N THR A 64 -0.83 26.59 -59.61
CA THR A 64 0.08 25.64 -60.25
C THR A 64 0.06 24.20 -59.70
N LEU A 65 -0.38 24.03 -58.45
CA LEU A 65 -0.53 22.73 -57.80
C LEU A 65 -1.92 22.10 -57.96
N GLN A 66 -2.84 22.83 -58.58
CA GLN A 66 -4.18 22.34 -58.95
C GLN A 66 -4.14 21.50 -60.23
N THR A 67 -2.98 21.40 -60.89
CA THR A 67 -2.74 20.48 -62.02
C THR A 67 -2.44 19.06 -61.49
N PRO A 68 -2.78 17.99 -62.27
CA PRO A 68 -2.65 16.61 -61.78
C PRO A 68 -1.24 16.13 -61.40
N GLN A 69 -0.23 16.97 -61.55
CA GLN A 69 1.18 16.62 -61.30
C GLN A 69 1.78 17.20 -60.00
N GLY A 70 1.03 17.99 -59.24
CA GLY A 70 1.54 18.55 -57.98
C GLY A 70 1.05 17.73 -56.78
N ASP A 71 1.99 17.29 -55.90
CA ASP A 71 1.66 16.64 -54.64
C ASP A 71 1.29 17.70 -53.56
N PRO A 72 0.04 17.78 -53.14
CA PRO A 72 -0.40 18.73 -52.10
C PRO A 72 0.32 18.51 -50.74
N GLY A 73 0.77 17.26 -50.45
CA GLY A 73 1.48 16.93 -49.24
C GLY A 73 2.86 17.57 -49.17
N GLN A 74 3.64 17.50 -50.25
CA GLN A 74 4.97 18.11 -50.31
C GLN A 74 4.91 19.65 -50.14
N TYR A 75 3.89 20.28 -50.69
CA TYR A 75 3.70 21.72 -50.51
C TYR A 75 3.45 22.07 -49.03
N LEU A 76 2.59 21.32 -48.36
CA LEU A 76 2.31 21.52 -46.95
C LEU A 76 3.53 21.30 -46.08
N ASP A 77 4.30 20.24 -46.34
CA ASP A 77 5.54 19.98 -45.64
C ASP A 77 6.53 21.13 -45.79
N SER A 78 6.61 21.70 -47.02
CA SER A 78 7.45 22.88 -47.27
C SER A 78 6.99 24.11 -46.49
N GLN A 79 5.69 24.31 -46.32
CA GLN A 79 5.12 25.41 -45.54
C GLN A 79 5.33 25.20 -44.04
N ALA A 80 5.23 23.96 -43.56
CA ALA A 80 5.54 23.62 -42.15
C ALA A 80 7.03 23.81 -41.85
N LEU A 81 7.92 23.48 -42.79
CA LEU A 81 9.36 23.76 -42.67
C LEU A 81 9.66 25.25 -42.69
N LEU A 82 8.95 26.04 -43.54
CA LEU A 82 9.10 27.47 -43.54
C LEU A 82 8.72 28.11 -42.20
N LEU A 83 7.63 27.64 -41.56
CA LEU A 83 7.22 28.04 -40.23
C LEU A 83 8.27 27.79 -39.16
N GLN A 84 9.06 26.73 -39.34
CA GLN A 84 10.11 26.31 -38.40
C GLN A 84 11.48 26.88 -38.78
N SER A 85 11.57 27.67 -39.83
CA SER A 85 12.86 28.20 -40.32
C SER A 85 13.43 29.23 -39.33
N GLN A 86 14.75 29.25 -39.22
CA GLN A 86 15.48 30.18 -38.36
C GLN A 86 15.17 31.65 -38.70
N GLY A 87 14.95 31.97 -39.98
CA GLY A 87 14.58 33.31 -40.40
C GLY A 87 13.22 33.75 -39.85
N VAL A 88 12.21 32.85 -39.90
CA VAL A 88 10.89 33.14 -39.31
C VAL A 88 10.98 33.23 -37.78
N ALA A 89 11.76 32.35 -37.13
CA ALA A 89 11.95 32.38 -35.70
C ALA A 89 12.61 33.69 -35.21
N GLN A 90 13.62 34.19 -35.95
CA GLN A 90 14.30 35.45 -35.65
C GLN A 90 13.33 36.64 -35.79
N GLN A 91 12.64 36.71 -36.93
CA GLN A 91 11.68 37.79 -37.21
C GLN A 91 10.49 37.76 -36.22
N ALA A 92 10.00 36.59 -35.86
CA ALA A 92 8.96 36.41 -34.86
C ALA A 92 9.41 36.92 -33.47
N ALA A 93 10.64 36.61 -33.08
CA ALA A 93 11.21 37.08 -31.82
C ALA A 93 11.32 38.63 -31.79
N ASP A 94 11.78 39.21 -32.87
CA ASP A 94 11.91 40.69 -32.99
C ASP A 94 10.53 41.37 -32.89
N ILE A 95 9.52 40.90 -33.64
CA ILE A 95 8.14 41.43 -33.59
C ILE A 95 7.53 41.24 -32.18
N ALA A 96 7.74 40.06 -31.55
CA ALA A 96 7.20 39.79 -30.25
C ALA A 96 7.82 40.67 -29.16
N ASN A 97 9.14 40.87 -29.20
CA ASN A 97 9.86 41.71 -28.25
C ASN A 97 9.49 43.19 -28.39
N ASP A 98 9.26 43.66 -29.60
CA ASP A 98 8.79 45.00 -29.87
C ASP A 98 7.39 45.23 -29.29
N THR A 99 6.48 44.25 -29.46
CA THR A 99 5.11 44.30 -28.96
C THR A 99 5.03 44.17 -27.43
N LEU A 100 5.94 43.36 -26.81
CA LEU A 100 5.99 43.15 -25.36
C LEU A 100 6.75 44.26 -24.62
N GLY A 101 7.49 45.07 -25.33
CA GLY A 101 8.26 46.20 -24.78
C GLY A 101 9.54 45.75 -24.06
N GLY A 102 10.18 44.67 -24.49
CA GLY A 102 11.42 44.16 -23.92
C GLY A 102 11.88 42.84 -24.53
N HIS A 103 13.16 42.49 -24.35
CA HIS A 103 13.74 41.25 -24.87
C HIS A 103 13.31 40.00 -24.03
N THR A 104 12.04 39.65 -24.09
CA THR A 104 11.46 38.55 -23.29
C THR A 104 11.45 37.21 -24.02
N LEU A 105 11.46 37.22 -25.37
CA LEU A 105 11.45 36.05 -26.19
C LEU A 105 12.71 35.98 -27.06
N THR A 106 13.41 34.84 -26.99
CA THR A 106 14.57 34.56 -27.86
C THR A 106 14.11 33.79 -29.11
N PRO A 107 14.88 33.82 -30.21
CA PRO A 107 14.56 33.00 -31.39
C PRO A 107 14.41 31.51 -31.07
N GLY A 108 15.16 31.00 -30.07
CA GLY A 108 15.04 29.64 -29.58
C GLY A 108 13.65 29.30 -28.99
N ALA A 109 12.90 30.26 -28.49
CA ALA A 109 11.53 30.06 -28.03
C ALA A 109 10.58 29.64 -29.17
N PHE A 110 10.91 30.00 -30.40
CA PHE A 110 10.16 29.64 -31.62
C PHE A 110 10.68 28.36 -32.28
N SER A 111 11.51 27.56 -31.57
CA SER A 111 11.97 26.24 -32.00
C SER A 111 11.00 25.15 -31.54
N THR A 112 10.84 24.12 -32.35
CA THR A 112 10.04 22.93 -32.02
C THR A 112 10.81 21.91 -31.19
N VAL A 113 12.14 22.00 -31.10
CA VAL A 113 12.99 21.04 -30.39
C VAL A 113 13.08 21.37 -28.91
N ASP A 114 13.46 22.63 -28.58
CA ASP A 114 13.67 23.08 -27.19
C ASP A 114 12.83 24.32 -26.84
N GLY A 115 11.95 24.74 -27.75
CA GLY A 115 11.19 25.97 -27.61
C GLY A 115 9.74 25.76 -27.16
N SER A 116 9.04 26.88 -27.12
CA SER A 116 7.62 26.95 -26.77
C SER A 116 6.69 26.67 -27.95
N LEU A 117 7.23 26.49 -29.16
CA LEU A 117 6.49 26.25 -30.39
C LEU A 117 6.20 24.75 -30.57
N VAL A 118 4.93 24.43 -30.87
CA VAL A 118 4.51 23.10 -31.32
C VAL A 118 3.76 23.26 -32.64
N VAL A 119 4.27 22.63 -33.68
CA VAL A 119 3.63 22.54 -34.99
C VAL A 119 3.06 21.13 -35.14
N SER A 120 1.76 21.04 -35.34
CA SER A 120 1.08 19.75 -35.56
C SER A 120 1.27 19.32 -37.01
N PRO A 121 1.43 18.00 -37.29
CA PRO A 121 1.51 17.51 -38.66
C PRO A 121 0.31 18.00 -39.47
N PRO A 122 0.52 18.36 -40.74
CA PRO A 122 -0.54 18.85 -41.60
C PRO A 122 -1.61 17.77 -41.79
N THR A 123 -2.87 18.15 -41.61
CA THR A 123 -4.00 17.26 -41.89
C THR A 123 -4.71 17.73 -43.16
N THR A 124 -4.81 16.83 -44.15
CA THR A 124 -5.68 17.04 -45.31
C THR A 124 -7.12 16.73 -44.88
N ALA A 125 -8.01 17.70 -44.97
CA ALA A 125 -9.43 17.46 -44.74
C ALA A 125 -9.98 16.51 -45.80
N THR A 126 -10.65 15.45 -45.33
CA THR A 126 -11.12 14.29 -46.09
C THR A 126 -12.08 14.69 -47.23
N ALA A 127 -11.84 14.13 -48.37
CA ALA A 127 -12.72 13.81 -49.52
C ALA A 127 -13.96 14.70 -49.77
N GLY A 128 -13.87 15.54 -50.77
CA GLY A 128 -15.04 16.15 -51.41
C GLY A 128 -14.97 17.64 -51.75
N SER A 129 -14.08 18.39 -51.16
CA SER A 129 -13.73 19.75 -51.53
C SER A 129 -12.23 19.77 -51.76
N TYR A 130 -11.77 20.41 -52.81
CA TYR A 130 -10.34 20.63 -53.08
C TYR A 130 -9.71 21.23 -51.80
N GLY A 131 -8.95 20.36 -51.12
CA GLY A 131 -8.76 20.39 -49.68
C GLY A 131 -8.09 21.64 -49.17
N ALA A 132 -8.74 22.25 -48.25
CA ALA A 132 -8.11 23.21 -47.33
C ALA A 132 -7.10 22.46 -46.48
N SER A 133 -5.84 22.78 -46.68
CA SER A 133 -4.71 22.17 -45.98
C SER A 133 -4.45 22.95 -44.71
N ILE A 134 -4.64 22.28 -43.55
CA ILE A 134 -4.60 22.94 -42.25
C ILE A 134 -3.30 22.58 -41.53
N ILE A 135 -2.55 23.56 -41.08
CA ILE A 135 -1.40 23.42 -40.20
C ILE A 135 -1.78 23.91 -38.80
N GLY A 136 -1.78 23.04 -37.82
CA GLY A 136 -2.01 23.43 -36.43
C GLY A 136 -0.73 23.99 -35.80
N VAL A 137 -0.80 25.15 -35.17
CA VAL A 137 0.35 25.77 -34.49
C VAL A 137 -0.07 26.17 -33.09
N SER A 138 0.79 25.90 -32.11
CA SER A 138 0.58 26.38 -30.75
C SER A 138 1.87 26.93 -30.14
N PHE A 139 1.72 28.01 -29.38
CA PHE A 139 2.82 28.65 -28.67
C PHE A 139 2.56 28.68 -27.16
N GLN A 140 3.57 28.36 -26.37
CA GLN A 140 3.50 28.33 -24.91
C GLN A 140 4.21 29.54 -24.32
N GLY A 141 3.61 30.12 -23.27
CA GLY A 141 4.19 31.26 -22.57
C GLY A 141 3.86 31.28 -21.07
N PRO A 142 4.61 32.05 -20.27
CA PRO A 142 4.40 32.13 -18.81
C PRO A 142 3.10 32.86 -18.43
N ASN A 143 2.52 33.61 -19.34
CA ASN A 143 1.23 34.29 -19.19
C ASN A 143 0.45 34.33 -20.52
N VAL A 144 -0.84 34.69 -20.44
CA VAL A 144 -1.74 34.74 -21.58
C VAL A 144 -1.21 35.69 -22.67
N ARG A 145 -0.72 36.86 -22.27
CA ARG A 145 -0.23 37.89 -23.21
C ARG A 145 1.01 37.40 -23.97
N THR A 146 1.97 36.81 -23.29
CA THR A 146 3.18 36.28 -23.93
C THR A 146 2.88 35.12 -24.88
N ALA A 147 1.92 34.24 -24.52
CA ALA A 147 1.53 33.13 -25.38
C ALA A 147 0.82 33.63 -26.65
N GLN A 148 -0.09 34.63 -26.53
CA GLN A 148 -0.80 35.23 -27.65
C GLN A 148 0.13 36.02 -28.54
N VAL A 149 0.93 36.94 -27.99
CA VAL A 149 1.87 37.77 -28.76
C VAL A 149 2.90 36.90 -29.47
N GLY A 150 3.41 35.83 -28.82
CA GLY A 150 4.34 34.90 -29.44
C GLY A 150 3.73 34.19 -30.66
N LEU A 151 2.46 33.75 -30.54
CA LEU A 151 1.75 33.11 -31.65
C LEU A 151 1.48 34.12 -32.78
N ASP A 152 0.97 35.34 -32.45
CA ASP A 152 0.71 36.39 -33.41
C ASP A 152 1.95 36.81 -34.19
N SER A 153 3.05 37.01 -33.50
CA SER A 153 4.33 37.38 -34.08
C SER A 153 4.88 36.30 -35.03
N LEU A 154 4.69 35.03 -34.67
CA LEU A 154 5.05 33.91 -35.54
C LEU A 154 4.23 33.91 -36.84
N LEU A 155 2.91 34.15 -36.73
CA LEU A 155 2.03 34.18 -37.87
C LEU A 155 2.32 35.38 -38.81
N GLN A 156 2.68 36.52 -38.25
CA GLN A 156 3.12 37.69 -39.00
C GLN A 156 4.44 37.42 -39.73
N ALA A 157 5.45 36.88 -39.02
CA ALA A 157 6.73 36.54 -39.61
C ALA A 157 6.59 35.48 -40.71
N TYR A 158 5.75 34.45 -40.51
CA TYR A 158 5.44 33.44 -41.52
C TYR A 158 4.80 34.04 -42.78
N SER A 159 3.81 34.93 -42.59
CA SER A 159 3.16 35.56 -43.72
C SER A 159 4.12 36.44 -44.55
N ALA A 160 5.01 37.17 -43.87
CA ALA A 160 6.04 37.97 -44.50
C ALA A 160 7.05 37.09 -45.27
N ALA A 161 7.53 35.99 -44.63
CA ALA A 161 8.47 35.04 -45.24
C ALA A 161 7.87 34.36 -46.49
N ARG A 162 6.57 34.00 -46.40
CA ARG A 162 5.86 33.38 -47.54
C ARG A 162 5.77 34.35 -48.73
N ILE A 163 5.42 35.62 -48.48
CA ILE A 163 5.38 36.65 -49.51
C ILE A 163 6.79 36.84 -50.14
N ALA A 164 7.81 36.93 -49.29
CA ALA A 164 9.19 37.06 -49.74
C ALA A 164 9.65 35.88 -50.64
N ALA A 165 9.29 34.65 -50.22
CA ALA A 165 9.64 33.43 -50.98
C ALA A 165 8.94 33.42 -52.36
N VAL A 166 7.66 33.78 -52.44
CA VAL A 166 6.92 33.88 -53.71
C VAL A 166 7.56 34.94 -54.63
N LYS A 167 7.89 36.12 -54.09
CA LYS A 167 8.56 37.19 -54.85
C LYS A 167 9.92 36.72 -55.39
N ALA A 168 10.77 36.14 -54.56
CA ALA A 168 12.09 35.65 -54.93
C ALA A 168 12.00 34.61 -56.10
N GLN A 169 11.01 33.71 -56.02
CA GLN A 169 10.77 32.71 -57.05
C GLN A 169 10.33 33.36 -58.38
N THR A 170 9.42 34.32 -58.30
CA THR A 170 8.92 35.05 -59.46
C THR A 170 10.03 35.90 -60.10
N ASP A 171 10.80 36.61 -59.27
CA ASP A 171 11.91 37.44 -59.73
C ASP A 171 12.96 36.59 -60.48
N THR A 172 13.29 35.39 -59.94
CA THR A 172 14.18 34.47 -60.60
C THR A 172 13.63 33.98 -61.98
N ALA A 173 12.34 33.65 -62.01
CA ALA A 173 11.68 33.25 -63.27
C ALA A 173 11.65 34.40 -64.30
N ILE A 174 11.33 35.63 -63.88
CA ILE A 174 11.34 36.82 -64.71
C ILE A 174 12.72 37.12 -65.24
N LEU A 175 13.78 36.97 -64.42
CA LEU A 175 15.16 37.15 -64.89
C LEU A 175 15.49 36.14 -65.99
N GLY A 176 15.14 34.87 -65.84
CA GLY A 176 15.31 33.84 -66.87
C GLY A 176 14.56 34.18 -68.18
N ILE A 177 13.29 34.62 -68.05
CA ILE A 177 12.47 35.06 -69.20
C ILE A 177 13.08 36.28 -69.88
N ASN A 178 13.55 37.28 -69.13
CA ASN A 178 14.18 38.47 -69.69
C ASN A 178 15.48 38.12 -70.46
N HIS A 179 16.30 37.22 -69.92
CA HIS A 179 17.48 36.70 -70.64
C HIS A 179 17.12 36.01 -71.95
N ALA A 180 16.07 35.19 -71.96
CA ALA A 180 15.59 34.53 -73.16
C ALA A 180 15.06 35.55 -74.18
N ILE A 181 14.31 36.56 -73.75
CA ILE A 181 13.83 37.67 -74.59
C ILE A 181 15.02 38.42 -75.17
N ALA A 182 16.05 38.75 -74.41
CA ALA A 182 17.23 39.45 -74.87
C ALA A 182 17.98 38.62 -75.94
N SER A 183 18.14 37.32 -75.79
CA SER A 183 18.78 36.45 -76.77
C SER A 183 17.98 36.33 -78.07
N ILE A 184 16.64 36.22 -77.99
CA ILE A 184 15.79 36.20 -79.20
C ILE A 184 15.84 37.54 -79.90
N ASN A 185 15.85 38.65 -79.22
CA ASN A 185 15.99 39.97 -79.81
C ASN A 185 17.34 40.12 -80.52
N ALA A 186 18.43 39.60 -79.93
CA ALA A 186 19.75 39.61 -80.56
C ALA A 186 19.76 38.75 -81.86
N LEU A 187 19.12 37.56 -81.83
CA LEU A 187 18.95 36.69 -83.00
C LEU A 187 18.09 37.38 -84.08
N MET A 188 16.96 37.98 -83.70
CA MET A 188 16.12 38.74 -84.66
C MET A 188 16.90 39.89 -85.30
N ALA A 189 17.71 40.62 -84.50
CA ALA A 189 18.57 41.69 -85.03
C ALA A 189 19.63 41.17 -86.03
N SER A 190 20.19 39.97 -85.76
CA SER A 190 21.15 39.32 -86.70
C SER A 190 20.48 38.89 -88.01
N ILE A 191 19.31 38.23 -87.94
CA ILE A 191 18.51 37.84 -89.10
C ILE A 191 18.05 39.08 -89.89
N SER A 192 17.63 40.14 -89.20
CA SER A 192 17.25 41.38 -89.88
C SER A 192 18.40 42.04 -90.60
N ARG A 193 19.62 42.01 -90.06
CA ARG A 193 20.84 42.45 -90.76
C ARG A 193 21.17 41.58 -91.97
N GLN A 194 21.06 40.25 -91.80
CA GLN A 194 21.26 39.31 -92.91
C GLN A 194 20.23 39.56 -94.04
N LEU A 195 18.97 39.74 -93.72
CA LEU A 195 17.95 40.05 -94.72
C LEU A 195 18.17 41.41 -95.41
N ALA A 196 18.69 42.42 -94.67
CA ALA A 196 19.00 43.73 -95.24
C ALA A 196 20.20 43.66 -96.20
N THR A 197 21.24 42.89 -95.87
CA THR A 197 22.40 42.66 -96.80
C THR A 197 22.09 41.69 -97.94
N ALA A 198 21.14 40.78 -97.71
CA ALA A 198 20.75 39.74 -98.66
C ALA A 198 19.83 40.19 -99.80
N SER A 199 19.27 41.39 -99.70
CA SER A 199 18.35 41.95 -100.72
C SER A 199 19.04 42.10 -102.12
N VAL A 200 20.36 41.97 -102.21
CA VAL A 200 21.11 42.16 -103.45
C VAL A 200 21.80 40.84 -103.95
N SER A 201 21.96 39.80 -103.07
CA SER A 201 22.85 38.65 -103.44
C SER A 201 22.38 37.26 -102.99
N LEU A 202 21.24 37.04 -102.37
CA LEU A 202 20.78 35.71 -101.87
C LEU A 202 19.67 35.14 -102.79
N PRO A 203 19.67 33.81 -102.99
CA PRO A 203 18.57 33.09 -103.65
C PRO A 203 17.23 33.27 -102.93
N PRO A 204 16.08 33.33 -103.67
CA PRO A 204 14.76 33.57 -103.09
C PRO A 204 14.36 32.56 -101.99
N ASP A 205 14.84 31.30 -102.12
CA ASP A 205 14.56 30.24 -101.16
C ASP A 205 15.21 30.51 -99.76
N ASN A 206 16.45 31.03 -99.77
CA ASN A 206 17.14 31.41 -98.51
C ASN A 206 16.52 32.64 -97.82
N GLN A 207 16.00 33.57 -98.64
CA GLN A 207 15.24 34.70 -98.05
C GLN A 207 13.91 34.25 -97.40
N ALA A 208 13.22 33.29 -98.03
CA ALA A 208 12.01 32.69 -97.49
C ALA A 208 12.28 31.94 -96.19
N ALA A 209 13.40 31.17 -96.10
CA ALA A 209 13.82 30.50 -94.89
C ALA A 209 14.12 31.46 -93.75
N LEU A 210 14.87 32.58 -93.99
CA LEU A 210 15.17 33.59 -93.00
C LEU A 210 13.90 34.36 -92.52
N LYS A 211 12.94 34.60 -93.41
CA LYS A 211 11.64 35.17 -93.04
C LYS A 211 10.82 34.20 -92.16
N GLY A 212 10.85 32.90 -92.49
CA GLY A 212 10.24 31.83 -91.70
C GLY A 212 10.80 31.75 -90.27
N GLU A 213 12.15 31.76 -90.17
CA GLU A 213 12.85 31.77 -88.89
C GLU A 213 12.52 33.00 -88.06
N ARG A 214 12.50 34.17 -88.69
CA ARG A 214 12.05 35.41 -87.98
C ARG A 214 10.62 35.32 -87.46
N GLN A 215 9.71 34.73 -88.27
CA GLN A 215 8.31 34.55 -87.79
C GLN A 215 8.23 33.59 -86.62
N LEU A 216 9.07 32.54 -86.60
CA LEU A 216 9.14 31.60 -85.43
C LEU A 216 9.63 32.33 -84.22
N LEU A 217 10.69 33.14 -84.31
CA LEU A 217 11.25 33.92 -83.21
C LEU A 217 10.23 34.94 -82.67
N VAL A 218 9.43 35.60 -83.56
CA VAL A 218 8.35 36.49 -83.16
C VAL A 218 7.30 35.75 -82.38
N LYS A 219 6.93 34.53 -82.77
CA LYS A 219 6.00 33.68 -81.98
C LYS A 219 6.56 33.33 -80.62
N GLN A 220 7.88 32.96 -80.61
CA GLN A 220 8.57 32.64 -79.34
C GLN A 220 8.61 33.91 -78.38
N LEU A 221 8.95 35.07 -78.98
CA LEU A 221 8.99 36.34 -78.26
C LEU A 221 7.63 36.66 -77.61
N THR A 222 6.55 36.53 -78.40
CA THR A 222 5.18 36.74 -77.92
C THR A 222 4.83 35.75 -76.80
N GLY A 223 5.23 34.48 -76.96
CA GLY A 223 5.05 33.47 -75.93
C GLY A 223 5.77 33.83 -74.62
N LEU A 224 7.02 34.29 -74.67
CA LEU A 224 7.79 34.72 -73.50
C LEU A 224 7.23 35.96 -72.85
N GLN A 225 6.75 36.93 -73.62
CA GLN A 225 6.08 38.13 -73.09
C GLN A 225 4.78 37.78 -72.38
N THR A 226 4.02 36.84 -72.93
CA THR A 226 2.82 36.31 -72.30
C THR A 226 3.19 35.56 -70.99
N ALA A 227 4.21 34.72 -71.03
CA ALA A 227 4.70 34.00 -69.85
C ALA A 227 5.17 34.96 -68.74
N ARG A 228 5.84 36.06 -69.07
CA ARG A 228 6.24 37.11 -68.12
C ARG A 228 5.04 37.79 -67.48
N THR A 229 4.06 38.19 -68.31
CA THR A 229 2.83 38.81 -67.77
C THR A 229 2.06 37.87 -66.88
N GLN A 230 2.03 36.59 -67.24
CA GLN A 230 1.39 35.54 -66.47
C GLN A 230 2.13 35.26 -65.15
N ALA A 231 3.47 35.27 -65.13
CA ALA A 231 4.27 35.14 -63.92
C ALA A 231 3.98 36.28 -62.93
N VAL A 232 3.93 37.52 -63.38
CA VAL A 232 3.57 38.70 -62.54
C VAL A 232 2.13 38.59 -62.02
N ALA A 233 1.18 38.19 -62.87
CA ALA A 233 -0.21 38.01 -62.48
C ALA A 233 -0.37 36.89 -61.42
N ASN A 234 0.36 35.79 -61.59
CA ASN A 234 0.40 34.68 -60.64
C ASN A 234 1.02 35.10 -59.29
N GLU A 235 2.07 35.93 -59.27
CA GLU A 235 2.64 36.53 -58.07
C GLU A 235 1.60 37.37 -57.35
N GLN A 236 0.95 38.29 -58.05
CA GLN A 236 -0.06 39.14 -57.47
C GLN A 236 -1.22 38.34 -56.86
N ALA A 237 -1.66 37.28 -57.56
CA ALA A 237 -2.69 36.38 -57.05
C ALA A 237 -2.21 35.60 -55.81
N ALA A 238 -0.97 35.10 -55.80
CA ALA A 238 -0.43 34.39 -54.65
C ALA A 238 -0.20 35.27 -53.42
N VAL A 239 0.19 36.55 -53.63
CA VAL A 239 0.34 37.55 -52.56
C VAL A 239 -1.03 37.97 -52.03
N ALA A 240 -2.05 38.08 -52.87
CA ALA A 240 -3.41 38.39 -52.48
C ALA A 240 -4.11 37.29 -51.69
N GLN A 241 -3.74 36.03 -51.93
CA GLN A 241 -4.24 34.88 -51.21
C GLN A 241 -3.56 34.75 -49.84
N ARG A 242 -4.12 35.47 -48.83
CA ARG A 242 -3.62 35.36 -47.45
C ARG A 242 -4.08 34.07 -46.81
N PRO A 243 -3.22 33.42 -45.99
CA PRO A 243 -3.64 32.29 -45.15
C PRO A 243 -4.75 32.77 -44.19
N THR A 244 -5.81 32.00 -44.08
CA THR A 244 -6.82 32.26 -43.04
C THR A 244 -6.34 31.63 -41.75
N VAL A 245 -6.43 32.41 -40.67
CA VAL A 245 -5.96 31.97 -39.35
C VAL A 245 -7.17 31.98 -38.41
N ASP A 246 -7.46 30.83 -37.86
CA ASP A 246 -8.43 30.70 -36.78
C ASP A 246 -7.66 30.58 -35.44
N MET A 247 -7.74 31.63 -34.62
CA MET A 247 -7.03 31.74 -33.36
C MET A 247 -7.95 31.45 -32.19
N GLN A 248 -7.49 30.56 -31.30
CA GLN A 248 -8.16 30.29 -30.04
C GLN A 248 -7.52 31.10 -28.91
N PRO A 249 -8.32 31.60 -27.94
CA PRO A 249 -7.79 32.31 -26.78
C PRO A 249 -6.86 31.41 -25.99
N ALA A 250 -5.75 31.97 -25.47
CA ALA A 250 -4.79 31.22 -24.71
C ALA A 250 -5.41 30.64 -23.43
N ALA A 251 -5.29 29.34 -23.26
CA ALA A 251 -5.80 28.60 -22.12
C ALA A 251 -4.65 28.01 -21.30
N LEU A 252 -4.91 27.72 -20.02
CA LEU A 252 -3.98 27.02 -19.14
C LEU A 252 -3.66 25.64 -19.73
N ALA A 253 -2.39 25.41 -20.06
CA ALA A 253 -1.93 24.12 -20.59
C ALA A 253 -1.83 23.03 -19.51
N ASN A 254 -1.83 23.42 -18.23
CA ASN A 254 -1.46 22.56 -17.11
C ASN A 254 -2.65 22.16 -16.22
N HIS A 255 -3.64 21.44 -16.80
CA HIS A 255 -4.75 20.82 -16.07
C HIS A 255 -4.40 19.42 -15.56
N ARG A 256 -3.17 19.24 -15.04
CA ARG A 256 -2.67 17.91 -14.64
C ARG A 256 -2.91 17.55 -13.16
N TRP A 257 -3.53 18.43 -12.38
CA TRP A 257 -3.76 18.19 -10.95
C TRP A 257 -4.57 16.91 -10.67
N ALA A 258 -5.58 16.62 -11.50
CA ALA A 258 -6.37 15.39 -11.36
C ALA A 258 -5.53 14.14 -11.65
N ARG A 259 -4.66 14.18 -12.68
CA ARG A 259 -3.75 13.06 -12.98
C ARG A 259 -2.68 12.90 -11.91
N ALA A 260 -2.13 14.00 -11.39
CA ALA A 260 -1.16 13.96 -10.30
C ALA A 260 -1.79 13.42 -9.01
N GLY A 261 -3.02 13.84 -8.69
CA GLY A 261 -3.78 13.30 -7.57
C GLY A 261 -4.03 11.78 -7.70
N ALA A 262 -4.40 11.31 -8.88
CA ALA A 262 -4.58 9.88 -9.15
C ALA A 262 -3.28 9.09 -9.00
N ILE A 263 -2.15 9.60 -9.50
CA ILE A 263 -0.83 8.99 -9.35
C ILE A 263 -0.44 8.97 -7.86
N GLY A 264 -0.62 10.08 -7.16
CA GLY A 264 -0.35 10.19 -5.73
C GLY A 264 -1.18 9.19 -4.90
N LEU A 265 -2.44 8.96 -5.25
CA LEU A 265 -3.32 7.94 -4.65
C LEU A 265 -2.74 6.53 -4.83
N VAL A 266 -2.36 6.16 -6.04
CA VAL A 266 -1.79 4.83 -6.32
C VAL A 266 -0.49 4.61 -5.55
N ILE A 267 0.44 5.58 -5.59
CA ILE A 267 1.70 5.51 -4.86
C ILE A 267 1.44 5.44 -3.34
N GLY A 268 0.51 6.22 -2.83
CA GLY A 268 0.12 6.22 -1.43
C GLY A 268 -0.45 4.89 -0.95
N ILE A 269 -1.28 4.22 -1.74
CA ILE A 269 -1.79 2.87 -1.45
C ILE A 269 -0.65 1.85 -1.41
N LEU A 270 0.28 1.90 -2.36
CA LEU A 270 1.42 0.97 -2.40
C LEU A 270 2.34 1.16 -1.18
N ILE A 271 2.72 2.41 -0.88
CA ILE A 271 3.59 2.72 0.28
C ILE A 271 2.87 2.41 1.59
N GLY A 272 1.61 2.83 1.73
CA GLY A 272 0.80 2.56 2.91
C GLY A 272 0.57 1.08 3.16
N GLY A 273 0.29 0.32 2.09
CA GLY A 273 0.14 -1.14 2.14
C GLY A 273 1.45 -1.86 2.52
N ALA A 274 2.58 -1.46 1.93
CA ALA A 274 3.89 -1.99 2.25
C ALA A 274 4.27 -1.69 3.72
N LEU A 275 4.03 -0.48 4.20
CA LEU A 275 4.29 -0.08 5.58
C LEU A 275 3.38 -0.84 6.57
N ALA A 276 2.10 -1.00 6.24
CA ALA A 276 1.15 -1.80 7.02
C ALA A 276 1.59 -3.27 7.09
N PHE A 277 2.06 -3.84 5.99
CA PHE A 277 2.59 -5.20 5.95
C PHE A 277 3.86 -5.36 6.79
N LEU A 278 4.81 -4.41 6.69
CA LEU A 278 6.02 -4.40 7.51
C LEU A 278 5.70 -4.30 9.02
N LEU A 279 4.72 -3.47 9.39
CA LEU A 279 4.29 -3.36 10.78
C LEU A 279 3.53 -4.61 11.26
N ALA A 280 2.74 -5.23 10.39
CA ALA A 280 2.04 -6.48 10.69
C ALA A 280 2.99 -7.68 10.80
N SER A 281 4.10 -7.66 10.07
CA SER A 281 5.16 -8.68 10.12
C SER A 281 6.02 -8.60 11.38
N ARG A 282 6.01 -7.43 12.07
CA ARG A 282 6.67 -7.29 13.35
C ARG A 282 5.88 -8.04 14.42
N LYS A 283 6.59 -8.96 15.14
CA LYS A 283 6.21 -9.74 16.34
C LYS A 283 4.70 -9.70 16.70
N ARG A 284 3.93 -10.65 16.18
CA ARG A 284 2.51 -10.79 16.50
C ARG A 284 2.35 -11.40 17.89
N GLY A 285 1.71 -10.70 18.80
CA GLY A 285 1.30 -11.23 20.09
C GLY A 285 -0.08 -11.90 20.03
N ILE A 286 -0.37 -12.75 21.03
CA ILE A 286 -1.70 -13.30 21.28
C ILE A 286 -2.68 -12.15 21.49
N ALA A 287 -3.67 -12.02 20.62
CA ALA A 287 -4.65 -10.94 20.67
C ALA A 287 -6.00 -11.37 21.25
N ASP A 288 -6.39 -12.63 21.06
CA ASP A 288 -7.67 -13.19 21.52
C ASP A 288 -7.48 -14.63 22.00
N ARG A 289 -8.44 -15.12 22.77
CA ARG A 289 -8.53 -16.51 23.25
C ARG A 289 -8.57 -17.54 22.13
N GLN A 290 -8.94 -17.16 20.91
CA GLN A 290 -8.95 -18.05 19.73
C GLN A 290 -7.55 -18.32 19.19
N ASP A 291 -6.61 -17.41 19.39
CA ASP A 291 -5.24 -17.60 18.96
C ASP A 291 -4.58 -18.83 19.64
N PRO A 292 -4.65 -19.01 20.98
CA PRO A 292 -4.17 -20.23 21.63
C PRO A 292 -4.85 -21.51 21.16
N ALA A 293 -6.17 -21.48 20.92
CA ALA A 293 -6.89 -22.65 20.41
C ALA A 293 -6.36 -23.09 19.04
N ALA A 294 -6.07 -22.11 18.16
CA ALA A 294 -5.51 -22.39 16.84
C ALA A 294 -4.03 -22.80 16.87
N LEU A 295 -3.26 -22.30 17.87
CA LEU A 295 -1.84 -22.62 18.04
C LEU A 295 -1.63 -24.04 18.56
N TYR A 296 -2.38 -24.42 19.60
CA TYR A 296 -2.12 -25.65 20.34
C TYR A 296 -2.95 -26.83 19.85
N GLY A 297 -4.08 -26.58 19.20
CA GLY A 297 -5.00 -27.65 18.79
C GLY A 297 -5.66 -28.41 19.96
N VAL A 298 -5.59 -27.85 21.18
CA VAL A 298 -6.14 -28.45 22.40
C VAL A 298 -7.25 -27.58 22.99
N PRO A 299 -8.17 -28.16 23.83
CA PRO A 299 -9.31 -27.42 24.33
C PRO A 299 -8.94 -26.36 25.36
N LEU A 300 -9.79 -25.32 25.46
CA LEU A 300 -9.76 -24.33 26.52
C LEU A 300 -10.31 -24.96 27.82
N ILE A 301 -9.47 -25.06 28.87
CA ILE A 301 -9.84 -25.55 30.20
C ILE A 301 -10.50 -24.46 31.01
N GLY A 302 -9.99 -23.24 30.93
CA GLY A 302 -10.51 -22.08 31.67
C GLY A 302 -10.04 -20.75 31.08
N GLU A 303 -10.85 -19.72 31.28
CA GLU A 303 -10.54 -18.33 30.91
C GLU A 303 -10.55 -17.49 32.19
N ILE A 304 -9.37 -17.02 32.63
CA ILE A 304 -9.22 -16.26 33.87
C ILE A 304 -9.14 -14.77 33.52
N PRO A 305 -10.11 -13.95 33.96
CA PRO A 305 -10.08 -12.52 33.72
C PRO A 305 -8.84 -11.86 34.37
N ALA A 306 -8.39 -10.76 33.74
CA ALA A 306 -7.36 -9.94 34.35
C ALA A 306 -7.87 -9.38 35.68
N PHE A 307 -7.09 -9.48 36.72
CA PHE A 307 -7.36 -8.92 38.02
C PHE A 307 -6.12 -8.20 38.56
N GLU A 308 -6.34 -7.15 39.35
CA GLU A 308 -5.23 -6.39 39.90
C GLU A 308 -4.72 -7.09 41.16
N THR A 309 -3.43 -7.34 41.19
CA THR A 309 -2.70 -7.68 42.41
C THR A 309 -2.29 -6.35 43.05
N ASP A 310 -3.04 -5.89 44.03
CA ASP A 310 -2.77 -4.60 44.66
C ASP A 310 -1.54 -4.70 45.58
N ARG A 311 -0.41 -4.21 45.10
CA ARG A 311 0.87 -4.17 45.83
C ARG A 311 0.95 -3.04 46.87
N THR A 312 -0.08 -2.20 47.02
CA THR A 312 0.11 -0.92 47.68
C THR A 312 -0.56 -0.73 49.02
N TRP A 313 -1.46 -1.62 49.48
CA TRP A 313 -2.11 -1.38 50.77
C TRP A 313 -2.43 -2.65 51.57
N ARG A 314 -1.86 -2.75 52.81
CA ARG A 314 -2.28 -3.69 53.84
C ARG A 314 -2.15 -3.13 55.24
N PRO A 315 -3.25 -3.19 56.06
CA PRO A 315 -3.20 -2.88 57.47
C PRO A 315 -2.90 -4.07 58.39
N SER A 316 -2.77 -5.29 57.91
CA SER A 316 -2.52 -6.46 58.76
C SER A 316 -1.60 -7.45 58.09
N GLY A 317 -0.42 -7.50 58.55
CA GLY A 317 0.76 -8.35 58.50
C GLY A 317 0.75 -9.76 57.88
N THR A 318 -0.13 -10.09 56.95
CA THR A 318 -0.10 -11.36 56.20
C THR A 318 0.11 -11.06 54.69
N ALA A 319 1.29 -11.41 54.22
CA ALA A 319 1.76 -11.07 52.88
C ALA A 319 1.28 -12.04 51.79
N THR A 320 0.02 -12.02 51.45
CA THR A 320 -0.44 -12.54 50.17
C THR A 320 -0.77 -11.34 49.27
N ASP A 321 -0.02 -11.11 48.24
CA ASP A 321 -0.06 -9.91 47.38
C ASP A 321 -1.33 -9.79 46.48
N GLY A 322 -2.55 -9.98 46.98
CA GLY A 322 -3.79 -9.90 46.21
C GLY A 322 -3.86 -11.00 45.11
N ALA A 323 -3.04 -12.02 45.21
CA ALA A 323 -2.88 -13.03 44.16
C ALA A 323 -3.83 -14.25 44.32
N LEU A 324 -4.60 -14.31 45.41
CA LEU A 324 -5.45 -15.45 45.75
C LEU A 324 -6.95 -15.10 45.78
N PRO A 325 -7.56 -14.67 44.67
CA PRO A 325 -8.98 -14.31 44.63
C PRO A 325 -9.92 -15.43 45.09
N VAL A 326 -9.55 -16.69 44.95
CA VAL A 326 -10.36 -17.80 45.48
C VAL A 326 -10.59 -17.71 46.98
N ILE A 327 -9.66 -17.14 47.75
CA ILE A 327 -9.73 -16.96 49.19
C ILE A 327 -10.11 -15.51 49.56
N GLU A 328 -9.50 -14.53 48.91
CA GLU A 328 -9.61 -13.11 49.24
C GLU A 328 -10.96 -12.51 48.83
N ASP A 329 -11.49 -12.91 47.66
CA ASP A 329 -12.84 -12.56 47.19
C ASP A 329 -13.55 -13.77 46.55
N PRO A 330 -14.03 -14.69 47.37
CA PRO A 330 -14.60 -15.96 46.87
C PRO A 330 -15.84 -15.80 45.99
N GLN A 331 -16.49 -14.62 46.00
CA GLN A 331 -17.66 -14.33 45.17
C GLN A 331 -17.31 -13.55 43.90
N SER A 332 -16.03 -13.29 43.65
CA SER A 332 -15.58 -12.61 42.43
C SER A 332 -15.76 -13.47 41.19
N ALA A 333 -15.90 -12.80 40.04
CA ALA A 333 -15.92 -13.48 38.76
C ALA A 333 -14.60 -14.22 38.48
N VAL A 334 -13.49 -13.76 39.07
CA VAL A 334 -12.16 -14.40 38.95
C VAL A 334 -12.13 -15.71 39.75
N ALA A 335 -12.62 -15.71 41.01
CA ALA A 335 -12.71 -16.93 41.81
C ALA A 335 -13.61 -17.97 41.14
N GLU A 336 -14.74 -17.57 40.59
CA GLU A 336 -15.63 -18.45 39.82
C GLU A 336 -14.92 -19.01 38.54
N ALA A 337 -14.15 -18.19 37.86
CA ALA A 337 -13.38 -18.66 36.70
C ALA A 337 -12.38 -19.76 37.06
N PHE A 338 -11.71 -19.64 38.22
CA PHE A 338 -10.84 -20.71 38.75
C PHE A 338 -11.62 -21.98 39.11
N ARG A 339 -12.80 -21.85 39.75
CA ARG A 339 -13.68 -23.00 40.03
C ARG A 339 -14.16 -23.70 38.77
N PHE A 340 -14.49 -22.96 37.69
CA PHE A 340 -14.81 -23.57 36.40
C PHE A 340 -13.63 -24.31 35.79
N ALA A 341 -12.42 -23.74 35.88
CA ALA A 341 -11.21 -24.40 35.42
C ALA A 341 -10.92 -25.65 36.27
N ALA A 342 -11.05 -25.59 37.57
CA ALA A 342 -10.91 -26.72 38.50
C ALA A 342 -11.92 -27.83 38.18
N GLY A 343 -13.19 -27.51 37.95
CA GLY A 343 -14.21 -28.49 37.52
C GLY A 343 -13.89 -29.12 36.15
N SER A 344 -13.18 -28.42 35.27
CA SER A 344 -12.70 -28.98 34.00
C SER A 344 -11.53 -29.96 34.23
N VAL A 345 -10.60 -29.60 35.09
CA VAL A 345 -9.47 -30.48 35.50
C VAL A 345 -9.99 -31.74 36.18
N GLU A 346 -10.96 -31.64 37.09
CA GLU A 346 -11.60 -32.78 37.75
C GLU A 346 -12.23 -33.76 36.75
N ARG A 347 -12.90 -33.25 35.72
CA ARG A 347 -13.44 -34.09 34.64
C ARG A 347 -12.35 -34.83 33.87
N VAL A 348 -11.23 -34.17 33.57
CA VAL A 348 -10.07 -34.84 32.96
C VAL A 348 -9.51 -35.91 33.87
N ARG A 349 -9.36 -35.62 35.17
CA ARG A 349 -8.91 -36.59 36.17
C ARG A 349 -9.84 -37.82 36.22
N ALA A 350 -11.13 -37.62 36.24
CA ALA A 350 -12.12 -38.70 36.27
C ALA A 350 -12.02 -39.64 35.04
N THR A 351 -11.59 -39.14 33.89
CA THR A 351 -11.42 -39.92 32.65
C THR A 351 -10.05 -40.61 32.54
N ARG A 352 -8.99 -40.03 33.13
CA ARG A 352 -7.63 -40.52 33.00
C ARG A 352 -7.19 -41.46 34.14
N GLY A 353 -7.83 -41.33 35.28
CA GLY A 353 -7.55 -42.13 36.47
C GLY A 353 -7.64 -41.33 37.76
N PRO A 354 -7.76 -41.99 38.90
CA PRO A 354 -8.05 -41.32 40.17
C PRO A 354 -6.90 -40.45 40.68
N ARG A 355 -5.69 -40.65 40.14
CA ARG A 355 -4.45 -39.95 40.56
C ARG A 355 -3.74 -39.40 39.35
N LEU A 356 -3.47 -38.09 39.35
CA LEU A 356 -2.94 -37.39 38.19
C LEU A 356 -1.94 -36.30 38.62
N SER A 357 -0.83 -36.18 37.89
CA SER A 357 0.13 -35.08 38.01
C SER A 357 0.00 -34.16 36.78
N LEU A 358 -0.20 -32.88 37.04
CA LEU A 358 -0.36 -31.85 35.99
C LEU A 358 0.69 -30.75 36.14
N VAL A 359 1.47 -30.55 35.09
CA VAL A 359 2.45 -29.46 35.04
C VAL A 359 1.89 -28.27 34.28
N PHE A 360 2.07 -27.08 34.84
CA PHE A 360 1.67 -25.82 34.19
C PHE A 360 2.86 -25.21 33.47
N VAL A 361 2.72 -24.96 32.20
CA VAL A 361 3.81 -24.53 31.34
C VAL A 361 3.50 -23.22 30.62
N SER A 362 4.52 -22.41 30.43
CA SER A 362 4.47 -21.21 29.54
C SER A 362 5.82 -21.07 28.84
N PRO A 363 5.88 -20.34 27.70
CA PRO A 363 7.14 -20.13 27.00
C PRO A 363 8.13 -19.31 27.83
N LEU A 364 7.67 -18.23 28.43
CA LEU A 364 8.48 -17.28 29.18
C LEU A 364 7.94 -17.09 30.60
N ALA A 365 8.74 -16.46 31.47
CA ALA A 365 8.29 -16.06 32.80
C ALA A 365 7.25 -14.93 32.71
N GLY A 366 6.40 -14.83 33.73
CA GLY A 366 5.43 -13.74 33.83
C GLY A 366 4.03 -14.00 33.26
N SER A 367 3.77 -15.18 32.66
CA SER A 367 2.42 -15.59 32.18
C SER A 367 1.41 -15.82 33.29
N GLY A 368 1.86 -15.88 34.56
CA GLY A 368 1.01 -16.11 35.74
C GLY A 368 0.78 -17.58 36.06
N LYS A 369 1.71 -18.47 35.71
CA LYS A 369 1.66 -19.92 36.04
C LYS A 369 1.46 -20.13 37.52
N SER A 370 2.39 -19.63 38.37
CA SER A 370 2.38 -19.80 39.82
C SER A 370 1.08 -19.36 40.47
N THR A 371 0.56 -18.18 40.05
CA THR A 371 -0.75 -17.68 40.51
C THR A 371 -1.89 -18.59 40.03
N THR A 372 -1.79 -19.12 38.81
CA THR A 372 -2.79 -20.07 38.30
C THR A 372 -2.74 -21.38 39.07
N VAL A 373 -1.56 -21.94 39.33
CA VAL A 373 -1.40 -23.17 40.14
C VAL A 373 -1.92 -22.99 41.55
N ALA A 374 -1.59 -21.85 42.20
CA ALA A 374 -2.06 -21.57 43.58
C ALA A 374 -3.59 -21.53 43.67
N ASN A 375 -4.24 -20.75 42.81
CA ASN A 375 -5.71 -20.63 42.80
C ASN A 375 -6.37 -21.94 42.35
N MET A 376 -5.80 -22.67 41.41
CA MET A 376 -6.29 -24.00 41.03
C MET A 376 -6.23 -25.00 42.17
N ALA A 377 -5.13 -25.03 42.91
CA ALA A 377 -5.00 -25.90 44.09
C ALA A 377 -6.08 -25.60 45.13
N LEU A 378 -6.29 -24.32 45.40
CA LEU A 378 -7.34 -23.85 46.35
C LEU A 378 -8.75 -24.23 45.84
N ALA A 379 -9.04 -23.99 44.57
CA ALA A 379 -10.37 -24.26 44.01
C ALA A 379 -10.68 -25.76 43.92
N VAL A 380 -9.68 -26.60 43.61
CA VAL A 380 -9.83 -28.07 43.54
C VAL A 380 -10.02 -28.64 44.97
N ALA A 381 -9.28 -28.13 45.96
CA ALA A 381 -9.43 -28.54 47.33
C ALA A 381 -10.82 -28.22 47.92
N GLU A 382 -11.49 -27.15 47.46
CA GLU A 382 -12.90 -26.85 47.79
C GLU A 382 -13.86 -28.01 47.48
N GLY A 383 -13.52 -28.83 46.44
CA GLY A 383 -14.27 -30.02 46.06
C GLY A 383 -13.95 -31.27 46.88
N GLY A 384 -13.05 -31.18 47.87
CA GLY A 384 -12.65 -32.29 48.73
C GLY A 384 -11.57 -33.21 48.11
N THR A 385 -10.96 -32.81 46.97
CA THR A 385 -9.85 -33.54 46.36
C THR A 385 -8.55 -33.25 47.12
N ARG A 386 -7.78 -34.29 47.45
CA ARG A 386 -6.47 -34.14 48.10
C ARG A 386 -5.44 -33.65 47.11
N VAL A 387 -5.00 -32.40 47.26
CA VAL A 387 -4.11 -31.72 46.34
C VAL A 387 -2.74 -31.51 46.94
N LEU A 388 -1.71 -31.83 46.17
CA LEU A 388 -0.34 -31.40 46.43
C LEU A 388 0.06 -30.35 45.39
N ALA A 389 0.39 -29.14 45.82
CA ALA A 389 0.99 -28.11 44.99
C ALA A 389 2.53 -28.21 45.11
N VAL A 390 3.20 -28.36 43.98
CA VAL A 390 4.67 -28.52 43.91
C VAL A 390 5.27 -27.26 43.28
N ASP A 391 6.20 -26.63 43.98
CA ASP A 391 6.93 -25.44 43.53
C ASP A 391 8.31 -25.83 42.98
N ALA A 392 8.38 -25.95 41.66
CA ALA A 392 9.66 -26.20 40.95
C ALA A 392 10.29 -24.88 40.39
N ASP A 393 9.61 -23.73 40.49
CA ASP A 393 10.09 -22.44 39.99
C ASP A 393 10.56 -21.50 41.13
N GLY A 394 9.87 -21.48 42.26
CA GLY A 394 10.17 -20.65 43.43
C GLY A 394 9.09 -19.65 43.83
N ASP A 395 8.20 -19.30 42.91
CA ASP A 395 7.20 -18.24 43.09
C ASP A 395 5.91 -18.72 43.79
N LEU A 396 5.56 -20.01 43.69
CA LEU A 396 4.37 -20.61 44.27
C LEU A 396 4.44 -20.65 45.81
N THR A 397 5.64 -20.89 46.35
CA THR A 397 5.89 -20.95 47.80
C THR A 397 5.46 -19.68 48.51
N ALA A 398 5.80 -18.53 47.96
CA ALA A 398 5.44 -17.22 48.55
C ALA A 398 3.91 -16.99 48.64
N GLN A 399 3.14 -17.63 47.75
CA GLN A 399 1.70 -17.48 47.68
C GLN A 399 0.95 -18.43 48.63
N LEU A 400 1.37 -19.71 48.66
CA LEU A 400 0.68 -20.75 49.44
C LEU A 400 1.26 -20.95 50.84
N LEU A 401 2.51 -20.57 51.09
CA LEU A 401 3.20 -20.65 52.38
C LEU A 401 3.72 -19.27 52.83
N PRO A 402 2.86 -18.21 52.86
CA PRO A 402 3.29 -16.91 53.28
C PRO A 402 3.88 -16.95 54.69
N ASP A 403 4.95 -16.21 54.90
CA ASP A 403 5.67 -16.10 56.20
C ASP A 403 6.19 -17.44 56.80
N THR A 404 6.15 -18.51 55.98
CA THR A 404 6.63 -19.83 56.42
C THR A 404 8.05 -20.05 55.90
N ARG A 405 8.96 -20.36 56.80
CA ARG A 405 10.34 -20.75 56.43
C ARG A 405 10.35 -22.15 55.90
N VAL A 406 10.56 -22.32 54.59
CA VAL A 406 10.80 -23.65 53.97
C VAL A 406 12.24 -24.01 54.16
N ALA A 407 12.52 -24.96 55.08
CA ALA A 407 13.86 -25.40 55.38
C ALA A 407 14.40 -26.41 54.35
N ALA A 408 13.54 -27.23 53.76
CA ALA A 408 13.81 -28.17 52.68
C ALA A 408 12.58 -28.26 51.77
N GLY A 409 12.79 -28.37 50.47
CA GLY A 409 11.73 -28.39 49.49
C GLY A 409 12.05 -29.26 48.27
N PHE A 410 11.52 -28.90 47.13
CA PHE A 410 11.58 -29.66 45.90
C PHE A 410 13.02 -30.15 45.54
N GLU A 411 14.02 -29.26 45.53
CA GLU A 411 15.39 -29.59 45.15
C GLU A 411 16.06 -30.53 46.16
N GLN A 412 15.75 -30.44 47.48
CA GLN A 412 16.30 -31.33 48.52
C GLN A 412 15.72 -32.72 48.40
N VAL A 413 14.45 -32.87 48.02
CA VAL A 413 13.83 -34.16 47.75
C VAL A 413 14.48 -34.82 46.54
N LEU A 414 14.65 -34.06 45.42
CA LEU A 414 15.30 -34.57 44.21
C LEU A 414 16.74 -35.03 44.46
N ALA A 415 17.44 -34.36 45.35
CA ALA A 415 18.80 -34.74 45.76
C ALA A 415 18.86 -35.90 46.72
N GLY A 416 17.74 -36.49 47.12
CA GLY A 416 17.66 -37.57 48.11
C GLY A 416 18.10 -37.16 49.52
N GLN A 417 18.16 -35.86 49.84
CA GLN A 417 18.62 -35.35 51.14
C GLN A 417 17.54 -35.42 52.22
N ARG A 418 16.27 -35.35 51.82
CA ARG A 418 15.12 -35.46 52.70
C ARG A 418 14.01 -36.26 52.01
N PRO A 419 13.29 -37.10 52.76
CA PRO A 419 12.11 -37.79 52.23
C PRO A 419 11.01 -36.77 51.91
N LEU A 420 10.16 -37.07 50.92
CA LEU A 420 9.07 -36.19 50.47
C LEU A 420 8.17 -35.79 51.60
N GLY A 421 7.78 -36.75 52.48
CA GLY A 421 6.86 -36.48 53.59
C GLY A 421 7.35 -35.43 54.60
N ASP A 422 8.71 -35.33 54.78
CA ASP A 422 9.30 -34.34 55.71
C ASP A 422 9.34 -32.92 55.12
N CYS A 423 9.16 -32.79 53.80
CA CYS A 423 9.25 -31.53 53.06
C CYS A 423 7.87 -30.94 52.71
N ILE A 424 6.80 -31.73 52.86
CA ILE A 424 5.45 -31.27 52.62
C ILE A 424 4.94 -30.47 53.81
N GLN A 425 4.35 -29.32 53.55
CA GLN A 425 3.73 -28.46 54.55
C GLN A 425 2.27 -28.21 54.15
N MET A 426 1.37 -28.11 55.14
CA MET A 426 -0.03 -27.68 54.89
C MET A 426 -0.05 -26.19 54.73
N SER A 427 -0.79 -25.69 53.75
CA SER A 427 -0.91 -24.26 53.50
C SER A 427 -1.64 -23.55 54.65
N PRO A 428 -1.07 -22.50 55.27
CA PRO A 428 -1.79 -21.69 56.26
C PRO A 428 -2.95 -20.90 55.65
N VAL A 429 -3.01 -20.80 54.32
CA VAL A 429 -4.10 -20.14 53.59
C VAL A 429 -5.34 -21.06 53.54
N LYS A 430 -5.14 -22.36 53.40
CA LYS A 430 -6.19 -23.38 53.39
C LYS A 430 -5.64 -24.77 53.77
N ASP A 431 -6.08 -25.27 54.90
CA ASP A 431 -5.56 -26.52 55.52
C ASP A 431 -5.72 -27.77 54.65
N GLU A 432 -6.58 -27.74 53.62
CA GLU A 432 -6.76 -28.88 52.71
C GLU A 432 -5.71 -28.93 51.57
N VAL A 433 -4.86 -27.91 51.41
CA VAL A 433 -3.83 -27.84 50.38
C VAL A 433 -2.46 -28.17 50.95
N ALA A 434 -1.89 -29.28 50.53
CA ALA A 434 -0.50 -29.63 50.79
C ALA A 434 0.44 -28.93 49.78
N VAL A 435 1.60 -28.48 50.25
CA VAL A 435 2.59 -27.76 49.44
C VAL A 435 3.97 -28.37 49.62
N LEU A 436 4.60 -28.72 48.52
CA LEU A 436 6.03 -28.94 48.46
C LEU A 436 6.69 -27.66 47.97
N GLY A 437 7.18 -26.86 48.88
CA GLY A 437 7.73 -25.54 48.57
C GLY A 437 9.15 -25.63 47.94
N SER A 438 9.62 -24.49 47.46
CA SER A 438 11.00 -24.32 47.00
C SER A 438 11.87 -23.81 48.14
N ALA A 439 13.08 -24.40 48.30
CA ALA A 439 14.09 -23.93 49.22
C ALA A 439 15.44 -23.77 48.52
N PRO A 440 16.28 -22.81 48.96
CA PRO A 440 17.60 -22.63 48.35
C PRO A 440 18.43 -23.93 48.36
N ALA A 441 18.93 -24.31 47.19
CA ALA A 441 19.80 -25.46 47.04
C ALA A 441 21.14 -25.03 46.44
N PRO A 442 22.28 -25.32 47.10
CA PRO A 442 23.61 -24.97 46.60
C PRO A 442 24.03 -25.81 45.39
N TRP A 443 23.35 -26.89 45.16
CA TRP A 443 23.56 -27.79 44.01
C TRP A 443 22.22 -28.27 43.46
N ARG A 444 22.20 -28.59 42.17
CA ARG A 444 21.02 -29.16 41.51
C ARG A 444 21.37 -30.48 40.85
N VAL A 445 20.49 -31.45 40.98
CA VAL A 445 20.52 -32.65 40.16
C VAL A 445 20.16 -32.25 38.73
N THR A 446 20.83 -32.81 37.73
CA THR A 446 20.61 -32.43 36.32
C THR A 446 20.52 -33.67 35.43
N GLY A 447 19.91 -33.48 34.23
CA GLY A 447 19.84 -34.54 33.20
C GLY A 447 19.02 -35.77 33.61
N ALA A 448 19.42 -36.95 33.17
CA ALA A 448 18.68 -38.18 33.38
C ALA A 448 18.44 -38.52 34.86
N ALA A 449 19.39 -38.18 35.75
CA ALA A 449 19.22 -38.36 37.18
C ALA A 449 18.11 -37.45 37.75
N ARG A 450 17.97 -36.21 37.23
CA ARG A 450 16.89 -35.33 37.64
C ARG A 450 15.55 -35.86 37.15
N LEU A 451 15.45 -36.25 35.87
CA LEU A 451 14.25 -36.85 35.32
C LEU A 451 13.75 -38.02 36.15
N GLN A 452 14.68 -38.98 36.49
CA GLN A 452 14.34 -40.13 37.33
C GLN A 452 13.87 -39.68 38.73
N ALA A 453 14.58 -38.74 39.36
CA ALA A 453 14.20 -38.24 40.67
C ALA A 453 12.82 -37.55 40.68
N VAL A 454 12.47 -36.80 39.60
CA VAL A 454 11.14 -36.23 39.45
C VAL A 454 10.07 -37.31 39.26
N HIS A 455 10.33 -38.34 38.45
CA HIS A 455 9.43 -39.49 38.33
C HIS A 455 9.17 -40.18 39.65
N ASP A 456 10.24 -40.46 40.44
CA ASP A 456 10.13 -41.12 41.75
C ASP A 456 9.32 -40.24 42.74
N LEU A 457 9.59 -38.91 42.78
CA LEU A 457 8.85 -37.98 43.59
C LEU A 457 7.37 -37.97 43.23
N LEU A 458 7.03 -37.89 41.93
CA LEU A 458 5.64 -37.86 41.47
C LEU A 458 4.92 -39.19 41.72
N ALA A 459 5.62 -40.33 41.62
CA ALA A 459 5.08 -41.63 41.96
C ALA A 459 4.76 -41.72 43.45
N GLU A 460 5.66 -41.26 44.33
CA GLU A 460 5.45 -41.19 45.78
C GLU A 460 4.30 -40.21 46.13
N ALA A 461 4.29 -39.01 45.55
CA ALA A 461 3.25 -38.02 45.75
C ALA A 461 1.84 -38.55 45.39
N LYS A 462 1.74 -39.21 44.24
CA LYS A 462 0.48 -39.86 43.79
C LYS A 462 0.04 -41.00 44.70
N SER A 463 0.89 -41.56 45.57
CA SER A 463 0.45 -42.54 46.56
C SER A 463 -0.48 -41.95 47.61
N SER A 464 -0.31 -40.65 47.93
CA SER A 464 -1.02 -39.95 49.02
C SER A 464 -2.00 -38.91 48.54
N TYR A 465 -1.80 -38.33 47.37
CA TYR A 465 -2.61 -37.27 46.80
C TYR A 465 -3.37 -37.69 45.53
N ASP A 466 -4.57 -37.15 45.35
CA ASP A 466 -5.41 -37.45 44.18
C ASP A 466 -5.00 -36.60 42.98
N LEU A 467 -4.50 -35.38 43.24
CA LEU A 467 -4.01 -34.47 42.21
C LEU A 467 -2.72 -33.79 42.66
N VAL A 468 -1.71 -33.84 41.81
CA VAL A 468 -0.44 -33.12 41.99
C VAL A 468 -0.36 -32.03 40.94
N LEU A 469 -0.37 -30.74 41.36
CA LEU A 469 -0.24 -29.56 40.50
C LEU A 469 1.18 -29.03 40.61
N ILE A 470 1.86 -28.90 39.47
CA ILE A 470 3.28 -28.57 39.43
C ILE A 470 3.46 -27.20 38.77
N ASP A 471 3.99 -26.26 39.54
CA ASP A 471 4.46 -25.00 38.99
C ASP A 471 5.86 -25.15 38.42
N SER A 472 5.99 -25.08 37.10
CA SER A 472 7.29 -25.29 36.44
C SER A 472 7.95 -23.96 36.09
N PRO A 473 9.30 -23.94 35.99
CA PRO A 473 9.98 -22.80 35.35
C PRO A 473 9.55 -22.60 33.91
N ALA A 474 9.82 -21.41 33.36
CA ALA A 474 9.53 -21.08 31.95
C ALA A 474 10.27 -22.01 31.00
N LEU A 475 9.57 -22.73 30.12
CA LEU A 475 10.08 -23.84 29.32
C LEU A 475 11.17 -23.43 28.33
N LEU A 476 11.16 -22.21 27.83
CA LEU A 476 12.18 -21.71 26.88
C LEU A 476 13.37 -21.05 27.56
N GLN A 477 13.27 -20.76 28.87
CA GLN A 477 14.30 -20.02 29.59
C GLN A 477 15.14 -20.91 30.52
N VAL A 478 14.54 -21.97 31.06
CA VAL A 478 15.15 -22.78 32.09
C VAL A 478 15.18 -24.26 31.67
N ALA A 479 16.38 -24.81 31.53
CA ALA A 479 16.55 -26.19 31.06
C ALA A 479 15.88 -27.21 31.98
N SER A 480 15.94 -27.01 33.31
CA SER A 480 15.34 -27.93 34.29
C SER A 480 13.80 -27.98 34.27
N ALA A 481 13.14 -27.14 33.49
CA ALA A 481 11.71 -27.28 33.22
C ALA A 481 11.41 -28.54 32.38
N THR A 482 12.35 -28.94 31.52
CA THR A 482 12.21 -30.06 30.59
C THR A 482 11.93 -31.36 31.31
N GLU A 483 12.74 -31.66 32.33
CA GLU A 483 12.63 -32.91 33.11
C GLU A 483 11.32 -32.96 33.91
N VAL A 484 10.86 -31.82 34.41
CA VAL A 484 9.59 -31.71 35.14
C VAL A 484 8.40 -31.95 34.19
N VAL A 485 8.47 -31.38 33.00
CA VAL A 485 7.42 -31.52 31.98
C VAL A 485 7.35 -32.95 31.45
N GLU A 486 8.51 -33.58 31.23
CA GLU A 486 8.60 -34.96 30.74
C GLU A 486 8.09 -35.96 31.77
N ALA A 487 8.32 -35.71 33.07
CA ALA A 487 7.94 -36.61 34.15
C ALA A 487 6.44 -36.53 34.53
N ALA A 488 5.76 -35.42 34.23
CA ALA A 488 4.37 -35.25 34.56
C ALA A 488 3.44 -36.09 33.67
N ASP A 489 2.27 -36.51 34.18
CA ASP A 489 1.30 -37.28 33.42
C ASP A 489 0.66 -36.45 32.29
N ALA A 490 0.53 -35.13 32.47
CA ALA A 490 0.05 -34.23 31.43
C ALA A 490 0.45 -32.76 31.70
N ALA A 491 0.38 -31.93 30.66
CA ALA A 491 0.69 -30.53 30.74
C ALA A 491 -0.54 -29.65 30.45
N ILE A 492 -0.60 -28.51 31.14
CA ILE A 492 -1.56 -27.42 30.87
C ILE A 492 -0.78 -26.18 30.47
N ILE A 493 -1.08 -25.60 29.32
CA ILE A 493 -0.44 -24.39 28.84
C ILE A 493 -1.15 -23.16 29.47
N VAL A 494 -0.38 -22.17 29.92
CA VAL A 494 -0.90 -20.94 30.49
C VAL A 494 -0.46 -19.74 29.60
N PRO A 495 -1.18 -19.47 28.49
CA PRO A 495 -0.93 -18.29 27.69
C PRO A 495 -1.57 -17.05 28.29
N SER A 496 -0.96 -15.88 28.05
CA SER A 496 -1.54 -14.58 28.38
C SER A 496 -1.55 -13.61 27.19
N PRO A 497 -2.38 -12.55 27.20
CA PRO A 497 -2.42 -11.56 26.14
C PRO A 497 -1.06 -10.92 25.89
N HIS A 498 -0.81 -10.59 24.62
CA HIS A 498 0.41 -9.92 24.13
C HIS A 498 1.70 -10.75 24.16
N GLU A 499 1.68 -11.98 24.64
CA GLU A 499 2.81 -12.91 24.48
C GLU A 499 3.02 -13.23 23.00
N LEU A 500 4.29 -13.37 22.59
CA LEU A 500 4.61 -13.56 21.18
C LEU A 500 4.19 -14.94 20.70
N ILE A 501 3.44 -14.99 19.61
CA ILE A 501 3.03 -16.26 18.97
C ILE A 501 4.25 -17.13 18.63
N GLN A 502 5.37 -16.53 18.24
CA GLN A 502 6.60 -17.24 17.93
C GLN A 502 7.15 -18.03 19.12
N ASP A 503 7.12 -17.44 20.32
CA ASP A 503 7.61 -18.12 21.54
C ASP A 503 6.69 -19.31 21.88
N HIS A 504 5.40 -19.18 21.64
CA HIS A 504 4.44 -20.28 21.83
C HIS A 504 4.63 -21.40 20.80
N LEU A 505 4.94 -21.10 19.54
CA LEU A 505 5.26 -22.12 18.54
C LEU A 505 6.52 -22.88 18.92
N GLU A 506 7.59 -22.19 19.36
CA GLU A 506 8.81 -22.83 19.83
C GLU A 506 8.55 -23.72 21.06
N MET A 507 7.70 -23.28 21.99
CA MET A 507 7.27 -24.08 23.13
C MET A 507 6.50 -25.32 22.69
N VAL A 508 5.59 -25.23 21.74
CA VAL A 508 4.83 -26.37 21.18
C VAL A 508 5.77 -27.40 20.56
N ASP A 509 6.74 -26.93 19.76
CA ASP A 509 7.75 -27.82 19.18
C ASP A 509 8.54 -28.55 20.26
N ARG A 510 8.92 -27.85 21.33
CA ARG A 510 9.63 -28.46 22.47
C ARG A 510 8.76 -29.46 23.24
N LEU A 511 7.49 -29.14 23.52
CA LEU A 511 6.54 -30.06 24.14
C LEU A 511 6.33 -31.33 23.31
N SER A 512 6.25 -31.16 21.97
CA SER A 512 6.13 -32.27 21.02
C SER A 512 7.39 -33.19 21.04
N LEU A 513 8.57 -32.57 21.11
CA LEU A 513 9.85 -33.31 21.23
C LEU A 513 9.93 -34.14 22.53
N LEU A 514 9.40 -33.60 23.64
CA LEU A 514 9.35 -34.27 24.93
C LEU A 514 8.26 -35.36 25.00
N GLY A 515 7.40 -35.47 24.00
CA GLY A 515 6.25 -36.37 24.01
C GLY A 515 5.21 -36.07 25.09
N SER A 516 5.19 -34.83 25.59
CA SER A 516 4.29 -34.41 26.66
C SER A 516 2.83 -34.41 26.18
N ASP A 517 1.94 -35.00 26.97
CA ASP A 517 0.50 -34.99 26.70
C ASP A 517 -0.15 -33.69 27.18
N VAL A 518 -0.42 -32.76 26.22
CA VAL A 518 -1.04 -31.47 26.53
C VAL A 518 -2.56 -31.63 26.54
N ILE A 519 -3.18 -31.52 27.70
CA ILE A 519 -4.63 -31.72 27.88
C ILE A 519 -5.48 -30.48 27.56
N GLY A 520 -4.88 -29.31 27.53
CA GLY A 520 -5.55 -28.06 27.23
C GLY A 520 -4.76 -26.84 27.69
N TYR A 521 -5.41 -25.68 27.64
CA TYR A 521 -4.81 -24.42 28.07
C TYR A 521 -5.76 -23.61 28.95
N ILE A 522 -5.18 -22.81 29.86
CA ILE A 522 -5.88 -21.82 30.65
C ILE A 522 -5.46 -20.43 30.17
N TYR A 523 -6.39 -19.70 29.52
CA TYR A 523 -6.14 -18.36 29.04
C TYR A 523 -6.18 -17.38 30.20
N ASN A 524 -5.01 -16.96 30.67
CA ASN A 524 -4.85 -16.10 31.83
C ASN A 524 -4.88 -14.62 31.43
N ARG A 525 -5.26 -13.73 32.36
CA ARG A 525 -5.40 -12.28 32.16
C ARG A 525 -6.29 -11.94 30.97
N ALA A 526 -7.34 -12.71 30.75
CA ALA A 526 -8.30 -12.45 29.68
C ALA A 526 -8.94 -11.06 29.83
N PRO A 527 -9.19 -10.35 28.73
CA PRO A 527 -9.89 -9.07 28.76
C PRO A 527 -11.28 -9.24 29.40
N VAL A 528 -11.60 -8.39 30.36
CA VAL A 528 -12.91 -8.43 31.05
C VAL A 528 -14.02 -8.16 30.02
N ARG A 529 -14.96 -9.08 29.89
CA ARG A 529 -16.12 -8.93 29.01
C ARG A 529 -17.25 -8.21 29.77
N PRO A 530 -17.75 -7.07 29.26
CA PRO A 530 -18.78 -6.29 29.96
C PRO A 530 -20.07 -7.08 30.25
N HIS A 531 -20.33 -8.16 29.51
CA HIS A 531 -21.58 -8.93 29.61
C HIS A 531 -21.54 -10.05 30.65
N LEU A 532 -20.37 -10.41 31.17
CA LEU A 532 -20.22 -11.47 32.20
C LEU A 532 -20.00 -10.89 33.60
N GLY A 533 -19.88 -9.56 33.76
CA GLY A 533 -19.46 -8.89 34.99
C GLY A 533 -20.55 -8.60 36.01
N ARG A 534 -21.77 -9.10 35.88
CA ARG A 534 -22.79 -8.94 36.90
C ARG A 534 -23.49 -10.25 37.17
N TYR A 535 -22.94 -11.04 38.12
CA TYR A 535 -23.79 -11.94 38.87
C TYR A 535 -24.74 -11.10 39.73
N PRO A 536 -26.05 -11.38 39.72
CA PRO A 536 -26.95 -10.67 40.60
C PRO A 536 -26.54 -10.95 42.04
N ARG A 537 -26.15 -9.92 42.79
CA ARG A 537 -26.00 -9.98 44.23
C ARG A 537 -27.35 -10.41 44.83
N ASN A 538 -27.48 -11.64 45.22
CA ASN A 538 -28.60 -12.05 46.07
C ASN A 538 -28.51 -11.30 47.40
N GLY A 539 -29.36 -10.30 47.58
CA GLY A 539 -29.55 -9.65 48.86
C GLY A 539 -29.34 -8.14 48.92
N SER A 540 -29.96 -7.37 48.04
CA SER A 540 -30.25 -5.96 48.30
C SER A 540 -31.75 -5.73 48.17
N PRO A 541 -32.45 -5.13 49.15
CA PRO A 541 -33.87 -4.89 49.06
C PRO A 541 -34.16 -3.91 47.92
N SER A 542 -35.12 -4.29 47.10
CA SER A 542 -35.66 -3.52 45.99
C SER A 542 -36.16 -2.15 46.47
N ARG A 543 -35.60 -1.08 45.94
CA ARG A 543 -36.12 0.28 46.04
C ARG A 543 -37.43 0.33 45.23
N PRO A 544 -38.54 0.91 45.77
CA PRO A 544 -39.80 0.93 45.07
C PRO A 544 -39.75 1.77 43.81
N ALA A 545 -40.41 1.23 42.79
CA ALA A 545 -40.54 1.80 41.45
C ALA A 545 -41.24 3.16 41.47
N GLY A 546 -40.69 4.16 40.80
CA GLY A 546 -41.39 5.39 40.43
C GLY A 546 -42.34 5.13 39.24
N PRO A 547 -43.28 6.03 38.93
CA PRO A 547 -44.47 5.74 38.15
C PRO A 547 -44.22 5.38 36.68
N GLU A 548 -45.06 4.46 36.26
CA GLU A 548 -45.17 3.87 34.91
C GLU A 548 -45.28 4.92 33.80
N THR A 549 -44.46 4.80 32.78
CA THR A 549 -44.72 5.37 31.46
C THR A 549 -45.22 4.25 30.54
N THR A 550 -46.33 4.52 29.89
CA THR A 550 -47.16 3.70 29.02
C THR A 550 -46.39 2.90 27.95
N PRO A 551 -46.75 1.63 27.67
CA PRO A 551 -46.08 0.83 26.65
C PRO A 551 -46.56 1.20 25.26
N VAL A 552 -45.61 1.42 24.36
CA VAL A 552 -45.82 1.48 22.89
C VAL A 552 -46.02 0.06 22.37
N ALA A 553 -47.13 -0.17 21.66
CA ALA A 553 -47.51 -1.43 21.08
C ALA A 553 -46.52 -1.87 19.96
N LEU A 554 -46.03 -3.10 20.05
CA LEU A 554 -45.34 -3.81 18.96
C LEU A 554 -46.37 -4.47 18.03
N PRO A 555 -46.12 -4.46 16.68
CA PRO A 555 -47.02 -5.13 15.75
C PRO A 555 -46.80 -6.64 15.73
N ASP A 556 -47.93 -7.37 15.77
CA ASP A 556 -48.06 -8.81 15.53
C ASP A 556 -47.54 -9.20 14.14
N ARG A 557 -46.84 -10.29 14.09
CA ARG A 557 -46.68 -11.32 13.03
C ARG A 557 -45.23 -11.74 12.79
N ILE A 558 -44.89 -12.87 13.41
CA ILE A 558 -43.97 -13.82 12.77
C ILE A 558 -44.63 -15.22 12.82
N HIS A 559 -44.91 -15.74 11.65
CA HIS A 559 -45.43 -17.09 11.39
C HIS A 559 -44.47 -18.16 11.95
N ARG A 560 -45.04 -19.11 12.67
CA ARG A 560 -44.41 -20.40 13.00
C ARG A 560 -44.27 -21.21 11.70
N SER A 561 -43.05 -21.53 11.30
CA SER A 561 -42.77 -22.63 10.36
C SER A 561 -42.24 -23.82 11.16
N SER A 562 -42.94 -24.91 10.97
CA SER A 562 -42.79 -26.25 11.53
C SER A 562 -41.43 -26.89 11.19
N TRP A 563 -40.75 -27.42 12.20
CA TRP A 563 -39.68 -28.40 12.04
C TRP A 563 -40.24 -29.82 11.99
N PRO A 564 -39.77 -30.72 11.10
CA PRO A 564 -40.08 -32.13 11.15
C PRO A 564 -39.22 -32.83 12.22
N PRO A 565 -39.69 -33.95 12.81
CA PRO A 565 -38.97 -34.74 13.80
C PRO A 565 -37.83 -35.56 13.19
N PRO A 566 -36.78 -35.88 13.93
CA PRO A 566 -35.67 -36.70 13.46
C PRO A 566 -36.07 -38.19 13.41
N PRO A 567 -35.34 -39.01 12.56
CA PRO A 567 -35.56 -40.43 12.41
C PRO A 567 -35.13 -41.24 13.63
#